data_3ec96b217812d0a8e13d00ea1fd5f3ae
#
_entry.id   3ec96b217812d0a8e13d00ea1fd5f3ae
#
_cell.length_a   1.000
_cell.length_b   1.000
_cell.length_c   1.000
_cell.angle_alpha   90.00
_cell.angle_beta   90.00
_cell.angle_gamma   90.00
#
_symmetry.space_group_name_H-M   'P 1'
#
loop_
_entity.id
_entity.type
_entity.pdbx_description
1 polymer ?
#
loop_
_entity_poly.entity_id
_entity_poly.type
_entity_poly.pdbx_seq_one_letter_code
_entity_poly.pdbx_strand_id
1 'polypeptide(L)'
;RQGVTIAPLQGISEVKIKKNKDGTDYLSVSIAGPMRSAGGTESAVTLLIADHVRKIAGLSKFQANSFDDETGRFVEELRIYEREASSFQFHILDEDIEHVISNLPVELAGVDTDPYEVVNHKGMTRIQTDRVRGGALRVLNDGLIGRSKKLLKRIEMYNLDGWEWLGDLKGAVQTGDNQEDAAAKRMREVITGRSVLSMPNKLGGFRLRYGRACNTGFAA
;
A
#
# COMPACT_ATOMS: atom_id res chain seq x y z
N ARG A 1 2.79 -8.06 19.53
CA ARG A 1 2.00 -6.86 19.19
C ARG A 1 2.85 -5.65 18.79
N GLN A 2 4.09 -5.50 19.28
CA GLN A 2 4.98 -4.40 18.88
C GLN A 2 5.29 -4.40 17.37
N GLY A 3 5.48 -5.57 16.74
CA GLY A 3 5.72 -5.66 15.31
C GLY A 3 4.56 -5.17 14.42
N VAL A 4 3.33 -5.16 14.94
CA VAL A 4 2.15 -4.70 14.19
C VAL A 4 2.09 -3.17 14.09
N THR A 5 2.58 -2.47 15.10
CA THR A 5 2.62 -0.99 15.13
C THR A 5 3.88 -0.43 14.51
N ILE A 6 4.99 -1.15 14.54
CA ILE A 6 6.27 -0.72 13.98
C ILE A 6 6.27 -0.82 12.45
N ALA A 7 5.64 -1.86 11.87
CA ALA A 7 5.64 -2.05 10.44
C ALA A 7 5.03 -0.87 9.63
N PRO A 8 3.89 -0.25 10.01
CA PRO A 8 3.40 0.95 9.35
C PRO A 8 4.38 2.13 9.41
N LEU A 9 5.03 2.36 10.55
CA LEU A 9 6.01 3.44 10.69
C LEU A 9 7.26 3.21 9.83
N GLN A 10 7.80 2.00 9.84
CA GLN A 10 8.92 1.62 8.98
C GLN A 10 8.53 1.53 7.51
N GLY A 11 7.23 1.38 7.23
CA GLY A 11 6.67 1.32 5.88
C GLY A 11 6.47 2.70 5.24
N ILE A 12 6.65 3.80 5.97
CA ILE A 12 6.64 5.15 5.41
C ILE A 12 8.08 5.52 5.08
N SER A 13 8.40 5.67 3.80
CA SER A 13 9.74 6.10 3.37
C SER A 13 9.91 7.61 3.40
N GLU A 14 8.84 8.33 3.08
CA GLU A 14 8.89 9.78 2.98
C GLU A 14 7.50 10.40 3.09
N VAL A 15 7.43 11.62 3.61
CA VAL A 15 6.25 12.49 3.59
C VAL A 15 6.66 13.84 3.03
N LYS A 16 6.00 14.27 1.95
CA LYS A 16 6.33 15.51 1.24
C LYS A 16 5.08 16.38 1.02
N ILE A 17 5.30 17.68 0.95
CA ILE A 17 4.32 18.61 0.38
C ILE A 17 4.70 18.80 -1.09
N LYS A 18 3.76 18.54 -1.98
CA LYS A 18 3.88 18.71 -3.43
C LYS A 18 2.81 19.66 -3.95
N LYS A 19 2.89 20.03 -5.22
CA LYS A 19 1.94 20.93 -5.87
C LYS A 19 1.06 20.19 -6.86
N ASN A 20 -0.25 20.45 -6.77
CA ASN A 20 -1.21 20.12 -7.82
C ASN A 20 -0.95 20.98 -9.07
N LYS A 21 -1.60 20.64 -10.19
CA LYS A 21 -1.49 21.40 -11.44
C LYS A 21 -2.00 22.85 -11.31
N ASP A 22 -2.98 23.08 -10.44
CA ASP A 22 -3.53 24.40 -10.13
C ASP A 22 -2.65 25.23 -9.18
N GLY A 23 -1.48 24.72 -8.78
CA GLY A 23 -0.53 25.37 -7.88
C GLY A 23 -0.82 25.19 -6.39
N THR A 24 -1.92 24.54 -6.00
CA THR A 24 -2.24 24.28 -4.60
C THR A 24 -1.34 23.21 -4.02
N ASP A 25 -1.01 23.35 -2.73
CA ASP A 25 -0.15 22.38 -2.03
C ASP A 25 -0.96 21.21 -1.49
N TYR A 26 -0.44 19.99 -1.65
CA TYR A 26 -1.04 18.76 -1.13
C TYR A 26 -0.02 17.86 -0.43
N LEU A 27 -0.50 16.89 0.35
CA LEU A 27 0.33 15.95 1.09
C LEU A 27 0.54 14.66 0.30
N SER A 28 1.81 14.24 0.18
CA SER A 28 2.23 12.98 -0.43
C SER A 28 2.83 12.07 0.63
N VAL A 29 2.40 10.82 0.67
CA VAL A 29 2.94 9.77 1.55
C VAL A 29 3.55 8.67 0.71
N SER A 30 4.85 8.51 0.78
CA SER A 30 5.58 7.47 0.06
C SER A 30 5.74 6.22 0.90
N ILE A 31 5.35 5.09 0.34
CA ILE A 31 5.30 3.79 1.01
C ILE A 31 6.47 2.91 0.56
N ALA A 32 7.10 2.26 1.53
CA ALA A 32 8.19 1.32 1.33
C ALA A 32 7.78 -0.14 1.62
N GLY A 33 8.68 -1.07 1.31
CA GLY A 33 8.48 -2.51 1.43
C GLY A 33 7.97 -3.03 2.77
N PRO A 34 8.43 -2.53 3.94
CA PRO A 34 7.94 -3.00 5.25
C PRO A 34 6.43 -2.86 5.45
N MET A 35 5.76 -1.97 4.72
CA MET A 35 4.30 -1.85 4.76
C MET A 35 3.58 -3.16 4.40
N ARG A 36 4.20 -4.04 3.60
CA ARG A 36 3.65 -5.35 3.23
C ARG A 36 3.40 -6.25 4.45
N SER A 37 4.15 -6.06 5.53
CA SER A 37 4.00 -6.82 6.78
C SER A 37 3.01 -6.20 7.76
N ALA A 38 2.51 -5.01 7.48
CA ALA A 38 1.43 -4.39 8.26
C ALA A 38 0.10 -5.09 8.00
N GLY A 39 -0.80 -5.07 8.97
CA GLY A 39 -2.19 -5.47 8.73
C GLY A 39 -2.89 -4.49 7.78
N GLY A 40 -3.78 -4.98 6.91
CA GLY A 40 -4.45 -4.12 5.93
C GLY A 40 -5.16 -2.92 6.57
N THR A 41 -5.84 -3.10 7.69
CA THR A 41 -6.50 -1.99 8.39
C THR A 41 -5.50 -0.96 8.90
N GLU A 42 -4.38 -1.40 9.46
CA GLU A 42 -3.34 -0.52 9.99
C GLU A 42 -2.63 0.27 8.87
N SER A 43 -2.41 -0.38 7.73
CA SER A 43 -1.81 0.29 6.57
C SER A 43 -2.71 1.39 6.00
N ALA A 44 -4.01 1.13 5.92
CA ALA A 44 -4.97 2.14 5.45
C ALA A 44 -5.18 3.28 6.46
N VAL A 45 -5.17 3.00 7.77
CA VAL A 45 -5.25 4.04 8.81
C VAL A 45 -4.10 5.05 8.68
N THR A 46 -2.95 4.67 8.14
CA THR A 46 -1.86 5.60 7.85
C THR A 46 -2.32 6.74 6.93
N LEU A 47 -3.14 6.46 5.91
CA LEU A 47 -3.67 7.48 5.02
C LEU A 47 -4.77 8.33 5.69
N LEU A 48 -5.58 7.75 6.56
CA LEU A 48 -6.56 8.52 7.37
C LEU A 48 -5.85 9.54 8.27
N ILE A 49 -4.75 9.12 8.92
CA ILE A 49 -3.92 10.01 9.75
C ILE A 49 -3.28 11.09 8.87
N ALA A 50 -2.75 10.72 7.71
CA ALA A 50 -2.15 11.67 6.78
C ALA A 50 -3.15 12.72 6.31
N ASP A 51 -4.40 12.33 6.00
CA ASP A 51 -5.45 13.26 5.64
C ASP A 51 -5.81 14.20 6.80
N HIS A 52 -5.87 13.68 8.02
CA HIS A 52 -6.11 14.51 9.20
C HIS A 52 -5.00 15.55 9.38
N VAL A 53 -3.73 15.15 9.23
CA VAL A 53 -2.57 16.08 9.25
C VAL A 53 -2.67 17.09 8.12
N ARG A 54 -3.03 16.67 6.90
CA ARG A 54 -3.26 17.54 5.76
C ARG A 54 -4.28 18.65 6.08
N LYS A 55 -5.42 18.27 6.68
CA LYS A 55 -6.48 19.23 7.07
C LYS A 55 -5.98 20.24 8.11
N ILE A 56 -5.29 19.77 9.16
CA ILE A 56 -4.72 20.65 10.19
C ILE A 56 -3.68 21.61 9.58
N ALA A 57 -2.89 21.15 8.63
CA ALA A 57 -1.90 21.97 7.94
C ALA A 57 -2.49 22.91 6.87
N GLY A 58 -3.80 22.87 6.65
CA GLY A 58 -4.48 23.73 5.65
C GLY A 58 -4.13 23.39 4.21
N LEU A 59 -3.65 22.17 3.94
CA LEU A 59 -3.28 21.75 2.59
C LEU A 59 -4.50 21.28 1.79
N SER A 60 -4.46 21.51 0.47
CA SER A 60 -5.49 21.09 -0.48
C SER A 60 -5.53 19.57 -0.63
N LYS A 61 -6.62 19.05 -1.19
CA LYS A 61 -6.71 17.65 -1.58
C LYS A 61 -5.78 17.35 -2.75
N PHE A 62 -5.25 16.14 -2.78
CA PHE A 62 -4.56 15.59 -3.93
C PHE A 62 -5.52 15.49 -5.13
N GLN A 63 -5.04 15.82 -6.32
CA GLN A 63 -5.78 15.74 -7.57
C GLN A 63 -5.11 14.69 -8.47
N ALA A 64 -5.60 13.45 -8.41
CA ALA A 64 -5.14 12.38 -9.29
C ALA A 64 -5.42 12.73 -10.76
N ASN A 65 -4.65 12.14 -11.68
CA ASN A 65 -4.81 12.31 -13.13
C ASN A 65 -4.74 13.77 -13.64
N SER A 66 -4.23 14.70 -12.83
CA SER A 66 -4.09 16.10 -13.26
C SER A 66 -2.92 16.32 -14.22
N PHE A 67 -1.92 15.43 -14.23
CA PHE A 67 -0.77 15.47 -15.13
C PHE A 67 -0.77 14.28 -16.09
N ASP A 68 -0.87 13.08 -15.56
CA ASP A 68 -0.75 11.81 -16.26
C ASP A 68 -1.88 10.87 -15.81
N ASP A 69 -2.07 9.76 -16.51
CA ASP A 69 -3.02 8.71 -16.10
C ASP A 69 -2.47 7.88 -14.95
N GLU A 70 -2.50 8.45 -13.75
CA GLU A 70 -2.03 7.77 -12.54
C GLU A 70 -2.92 6.60 -12.13
N THR A 71 -4.20 6.68 -12.45
CA THR A 71 -5.17 5.61 -12.20
C THR A 71 -4.83 4.38 -13.00
N GLY A 72 -4.64 4.53 -14.33
CA GLY A 72 -4.21 3.44 -15.21
C GLY A 72 -2.86 2.85 -14.77
N ARG A 73 -1.95 3.68 -14.26
CA ARG A 73 -0.68 3.21 -13.69
C ARG A 73 -0.90 2.27 -12.50
N PHE A 74 -1.79 2.60 -11.57
CA PHE A 74 -2.07 1.73 -10.42
C PHE A 74 -2.72 0.41 -10.84
N VAL A 75 -3.64 0.44 -11.82
CA VAL A 75 -4.24 -0.76 -12.39
C VAL A 75 -3.16 -1.66 -12.99
N GLU A 76 -2.29 -1.11 -13.86
CA GLU A 76 -1.22 -1.86 -14.50
C GLU A 76 -0.26 -2.48 -13.49
N GLU A 77 0.21 -1.70 -12.51
CA GLU A 77 1.11 -2.20 -11.46
C GLU A 77 0.47 -3.34 -10.66
N LEU A 78 -0.80 -3.20 -10.32
CA LEU A 78 -1.51 -4.21 -9.53
C LEU A 78 -1.64 -5.52 -10.28
N ARG A 79 -1.98 -5.47 -11.58
CA ARG A 79 -2.07 -6.66 -12.42
C ARG A 79 -0.71 -7.34 -12.62
N ILE A 80 0.36 -6.55 -12.79
CA ILE A 80 1.72 -7.08 -12.84
C ILE A 80 2.10 -7.73 -11.51
N TYR A 81 1.80 -7.07 -10.39
CA TYR A 81 2.12 -7.58 -9.07
C TYR A 81 1.38 -8.90 -8.76
N GLU A 82 0.09 -8.99 -9.10
CA GLU A 82 -0.70 -10.22 -8.95
C GLU A 82 -0.11 -11.38 -9.76
N ARG A 83 0.32 -11.10 -10.98
CA ARG A 83 0.85 -12.12 -11.89
C ARG A 83 2.25 -12.57 -11.50
N GLU A 84 3.14 -11.65 -11.18
CA GLU A 84 4.59 -11.91 -11.08
C GLU A 84 5.09 -12.03 -9.64
N ALA A 85 4.56 -11.24 -8.73
CA ALA A 85 5.17 -11.08 -7.41
C ALA A 85 4.45 -11.86 -6.31
N SER A 86 3.19 -11.60 -6.05
CA SER A 86 2.49 -12.15 -4.88
C SER A 86 0.99 -12.11 -5.04
N SER A 87 0.31 -13.08 -4.44
CA SER A 87 -1.14 -13.02 -4.29
C SER A 87 -1.54 -11.97 -3.24
N PHE A 88 -2.54 -11.17 -3.56
CA PHE A 88 -3.23 -10.35 -2.59
C PHE A 88 -4.27 -11.17 -1.80
N GLN A 89 -4.68 -10.65 -0.64
CA GLN A 89 -5.78 -11.26 0.12
C GLN A 89 -7.13 -11.09 -0.57
N PHE A 90 -7.25 -10.10 -1.43
CA PHE A 90 -8.47 -9.75 -2.11
C PHE A 90 -8.21 -9.58 -3.60
N HIS A 91 -9.14 -10.09 -4.40
CA HIS A 91 -9.22 -9.71 -5.81
C HIS A 91 -10.15 -8.51 -5.93
N ILE A 92 -9.66 -7.44 -6.53
CA ILE A 92 -10.38 -6.16 -6.67
C ILE A 92 -10.61 -5.82 -8.14
N LEU A 93 -11.68 -5.08 -8.39
CA LEU A 93 -12.04 -4.63 -9.72
C LEU A 93 -11.24 -3.37 -10.09
N ASP A 94 -10.98 -3.19 -11.38
CA ASP A 94 -10.29 -2.00 -11.89
C ASP A 94 -11.09 -0.72 -11.58
N GLU A 95 -12.42 -0.78 -11.67
CA GLU A 95 -13.32 0.32 -11.33
C GLU A 95 -13.19 0.76 -9.87
N ASP A 96 -12.99 -0.18 -8.92
CA ASP A 96 -12.76 0.15 -7.52
C ASP A 96 -11.40 0.82 -7.32
N ILE A 97 -10.36 0.41 -8.08
CA ILE A 97 -9.05 1.05 -8.08
C ILE A 97 -9.17 2.50 -8.57
N GLU A 98 -9.84 2.69 -9.71
CA GLU A 98 -10.08 4.00 -10.30
C GLU A 98 -10.84 4.92 -9.35
N HIS A 99 -11.89 4.39 -8.73
CA HIS A 99 -12.69 5.13 -7.76
C HIS A 99 -11.85 5.58 -6.55
N VAL A 100 -11.05 4.67 -5.99
CA VAL A 100 -10.20 4.99 -4.83
C VAL A 100 -9.15 6.04 -5.19
N ILE A 101 -8.38 5.83 -6.26
CA ILE A 101 -7.29 6.76 -6.63
C ILE A 101 -7.84 8.16 -6.93
N SER A 102 -8.99 8.26 -7.60
CA SER A 102 -9.61 9.53 -7.93
C SER A 102 -10.14 10.30 -6.71
N ASN A 103 -10.49 9.60 -5.61
CA ASN A 103 -11.06 10.20 -4.41
C ASN A 103 -10.08 10.37 -3.24
N LEU A 104 -8.85 9.81 -3.33
CA LEU A 104 -7.86 9.95 -2.27
C LEU A 104 -7.53 11.41 -1.99
N PRO A 105 -7.66 11.87 -0.73
CA PRO A 105 -7.35 13.25 -0.37
C PRO A 105 -5.84 13.53 -0.22
N VAL A 106 -5.02 12.46 -0.14
CA VAL A 106 -3.56 12.48 -0.06
C VAL A 106 -2.97 11.56 -1.12
N GLU A 107 -1.80 11.90 -1.65
CA GLU A 107 -1.15 11.06 -2.64
C GLU A 107 -0.58 9.80 -1.98
N LEU A 108 -1.01 8.65 -2.48
CA LEU A 108 -0.40 7.35 -2.18
C LEU A 108 0.78 7.14 -3.13
N ALA A 109 1.94 7.63 -2.75
CA ALA A 109 3.19 7.39 -3.45
C ALA A 109 3.88 6.12 -2.94
N GLY A 110 4.95 5.69 -3.60
CA GLY A 110 5.74 4.55 -3.16
C GLY A 110 7.08 4.47 -3.85
N VAL A 111 8.04 3.86 -3.16
CA VAL A 111 9.31 3.49 -3.75
C VAL A 111 9.19 2.16 -4.48
N ASP A 112 10.07 1.90 -5.43
CA ASP A 112 10.18 0.60 -6.06
C ASP A 112 10.56 -0.47 -5.03
N THR A 113 9.79 -1.53 -5.01
CA THR A 113 9.99 -2.64 -4.08
C THR A 113 10.11 -3.98 -4.80
N ASP A 114 9.82 -3.99 -6.08
CA ASP A 114 9.77 -5.18 -6.91
C ASP A 114 10.52 -4.95 -8.23
N PRO A 115 11.20 -5.99 -8.77
CA PRO A 115 12.05 -5.84 -9.96
C PRO A 115 11.27 -5.74 -11.27
N TYR A 116 9.94 -5.77 -11.21
CA TYR A 116 9.07 -5.73 -12.39
C TYR A 116 8.82 -4.30 -12.84
N GLU A 117 8.82 -4.08 -14.15
CA GLU A 117 8.55 -2.78 -14.75
C GLU A 117 7.16 -2.74 -15.39
N VAL A 118 6.53 -1.58 -15.35
CA VAL A 118 5.32 -1.31 -16.13
C VAL A 118 5.68 -1.14 -17.61
N VAL A 119 4.71 -1.29 -18.46
CA VAL A 119 4.90 -1.21 -19.93
C VAL A 119 4.31 0.08 -20.50
N ASN A 120 3.04 0.37 -20.15
CA ASN A 120 2.27 1.44 -20.77
C ASN A 120 2.43 2.79 -20.06
N HIS A 121 2.57 2.79 -18.73
CA HIS A 121 2.56 4.01 -17.92
C HIS A 121 3.97 4.32 -17.36
N LYS A 122 4.95 4.45 -18.26
CA LYS A 122 6.35 4.82 -17.93
C LYS A 122 6.55 6.33 -17.93
N GLY A 123 7.59 6.78 -17.22
CA GLY A 123 8.07 8.17 -17.27
C GLY A 123 7.05 9.20 -16.77
N MET A 124 6.19 8.83 -15.84
CA MET A 124 5.15 9.72 -15.31
C MET A 124 5.77 10.84 -14.45
N THR A 125 5.20 12.04 -14.54
CA THR A 125 5.76 13.25 -13.92
C THR A 125 5.88 13.14 -12.39
N ARG A 126 4.87 12.58 -11.72
CA ARG A 126 4.83 12.48 -10.25
C ARG A 126 5.35 11.15 -9.71
N ILE A 127 5.45 10.12 -10.54
CA ILE A 127 5.90 8.79 -10.15
C ILE A 127 7.34 8.60 -10.61
N GLN A 128 8.27 8.60 -9.66
CA GLN A 128 9.71 8.63 -9.93
C GLN A 128 10.32 7.29 -10.37
N THR A 129 9.53 6.23 -10.45
CA THR A 129 10.00 4.90 -10.82
C THR A 129 9.07 4.24 -11.83
N ASP A 130 9.65 3.51 -12.78
CA ASP A 130 8.89 2.67 -13.71
C ASP A 130 8.69 1.24 -13.18
N ARG A 131 9.18 0.96 -11.98
CA ARG A 131 9.03 -0.33 -11.32
C ARG A 131 7.82 -0.38 -10.41
N VAL A 132 7.39 -1.60 -10.12
CA VAL A 132 6.23 -1.90 -9.29
C VAL A 132 6.46 -1.49 -7.83
N ARG A 133 5.52 -0.75 -7.26
CA ARG A 133 5.52 -0.21 -5.91
C ARG A 133 4.67 -1.07 -4.96
N GLY A 134 5.06 -2.33 -4.76
CA GLY A 134 4.26 -3.33 -4.02
C GLY A 134 3.83 -2.92 -2.62
N GLY A 135 4.56 -2.04 -1.92
CA GLY A 135 4.13 -1.48 -0.65
C GLY A 135 2.87 -0.62 -0.78
N ALA A 136 2.84 0.30 -1.76
CA ALA A 136 1.67 1.14 -2.05
C ALA A 136 0.48 0.31 -2.53
N LEU A 137 0.73 -0.69 -3.38
CA LEU A 137 -0.31 -1.60 -3.86
C LEU A 137 -0.95 -2.40 -2.71
N ARG A 138 -0.20 -2.78 -1.68
CA ARG A 138 -0.74 -3.43 -0.48
C ARG A 138 -1.63 -2.50 0.33
N VAL A 139 -1.28 -1.23 0.45
CA VAL A 139 -2.13 -0.23 1.11
C VAL A 139 -3.45 -0.07 0.36
N LEU A 140 -3.38 -0.02 -0.97
CA LEU A 140 -4.55 0.10 -1.84
C LEU A 140 -5.45 -1.14 -1.74
N ASN A 141 -4.91 -2.32 -2.06
CA ASN A 141 -5.66 -3.56 -2.15
C ASN A 141 -6.13 -4.08 -0.79
N ASP A 142 -5.16 -4.47 0.07
CA ASP A 142 -5.47 -5.12 1.35
C ASP A 142 -5.98 -4.12 2.41
N GLY A 143 -5.63 -2.85 2.24
CA GLY A 143 -6.00 -1.77 3.16
C GLY A 143 -7.32 -1.11 2.79
N LEU A 144 -7.28 -0.22 1.80
CA LEU A 144 -8.43 0.64 1.47
C LEU A 144 -9.61 -0.16 0.93
N ILE A 145 -9.41 -0.93 -0.14
CA ILE A 145 -10.51 -1.63 -0.79
C ILE A 145 -10.91 -2.87 -0.01
N GLY A 146 -9.97 -3.75 0.29
CA GLY A 146 -10.25 -5.01 0.98
C GLY A 146 -10.75 -4.88 2.42
N ARG A 147 -10.56 -3.73 3.04
CA ARG A 147 -10.99 -3.45 4.43
C ARG A 147 -11.89 -2.23 4.54
N SER A 148 -12.47 -1.74 3.44
CA SER A 148 -13.34 -0.56 3.38
C SER A 148 -14.40 -0.55 4.49
N LYS A 149 -15.14 -1.64 4.68
CA LYS A 149 -16.16 -1.77 5.74
C LYS A 149 -15.60 -1.61 7.16
N LYS A 150 -14.36 -2.05 7.41
CA LYS A 150 -13.72 -1.87 8.73
C LYS A 150 -13.21 -0.45 8.91
N LEU A 151 -12.78 0.18 7.82
CA LEU A 151 -12.34 1.58 7.82
C LEU A 151 -13.51 2.51 8.08
N LEU A 152 -14.65 2.31 7.41
CA LEU A 152 -15.87 3.10 7.65
C LEU A 152 -16.28 3.12 9.11
N LYS A 153 -16.26 1.98 9.81
CA LYS A 153 -16.51 1.93 11.25
C LYS A 153 -15.53 2.77 12.08
N ARG A 154 -14.26 2.86 11.65
CA ARG A 154 -13.27 3.70 12.32
C ARG A 154 -13.45 5.18 11.99
N ILE A 155 -13.80 5.48 10.74
CA ILE A 155 -14.12 6.84 10.28
C ILE A 155 -15.29 7.40 11.09
N GLU A 156 -16.37 6.64 11.24
CA GLU A 156 -17.50 6.98 12.10
C GLU A 156 -17.08 7.17 13.57
N MET A 157 -16.31 6.21 14.12
CA MET A 157 -15.85 6.25 15.52
C MET A 157 -15.03 7.51 15.84
N TYR A 158 -14.19 7.95 14.91
CA TYR A 158 -13.33 9.12 15.07
C TYR A 158 -13.90 10.39 14.46
N ASN A 159 -15.12 10.34 13.94
CA ASN A 159 -15.82 11.45 13.28
C ASN A 159 -14.93 12.14 12.19
N LEU A 160 -14.37 11.32 11.31
CA LEU A 160 -13.55 11.77 10.18
C LEU A 160 -14.44 11.99 8.96
N ASP A 161 -14.43 13.18 8.41
CA ASP A 161 -15.17 13.56 7.21
C ASP A 161 -14.35 13.36 5.91
N GLY A 162 -15.04 13.25 4.78
CA GLY A 162 -14.44 13.21 3.44
C GLY A 162 -13.93 11.85 3.00
N TRP A 163 -14.39 10.77 3.65
CA TRP A 163 -14.07 9.38 3.32
C TRP A 163 -15.33 8.53 3.05
N GLU A 164 -16.48 9.17 2.90
CA GLU A 164 -17.78 8.52 2.71
C GLU A 164 -17.82 7.68 1.44
N TRP A 165 -17.06 8.08 0.42
CA TRP A 165 -16.91 7.40 -0.87
C TRP A 165 -16.38 5.95 -0.75
N LEU A 166 -15.76 5.58 0.38
CA LEU A 166 -15.40 4.18 0.66
C LEU A 166 -16.62 3.25 0.74
N GLY A 167 -17.81 3.81 0.98
CA GLY A 167 -19.08 3.07 1.00
C GLY A 167 -19.56 2.64 -0.39
N ASP A 168 -19.12 3.33 -1.43
CA ASP A 168 -19.55 3.10 -2.82
C ASP A 168 -18.79 1.97 -3.50
N LEU A 169 -17.73 1.46 -2.85
CA LEU A 169 -16.94 0.36 -3.39
C LEU A 169 -17.77 -0.92 -3.53
N LYS A 170 -17.68 -1.57 -4.67
CA LYS A 170 -18.40 -2.82 -4.97
C LYS A 170 -17.98 -3.97 -4.06
N GLY A 171 -16.81 -3.86 -3.46
CA GLY A 171 -16.26 -4.77 -2.48
C GLY A 171 -15.33 -5.81 -3.11
N ALA A 172 -14.35 -6.18 -2.31
CA ALA A 172 -13.32 -7.14 -2.68
C ALA A 172 -13.80 -8.58 -2.42
N VAL A 173 -13.59 -9.47 -3.37
CA VAL A 173 -13.77 -10.90 -3.19
C VAL A 173 -12.52 -11.46 -2.53
N GLN A 174 -12.66 -12.17 -1.40
CA GLN A 174 -11.52 -12.89 -0.84
C GLN A 174 -11.05 -13.93 -1.85
N THR A 175 -9.80 -13.83 -2.24
CA THR A 175 -9.15 -14.86 -3.04
C THR A 175 -9.11 -16.10 -2.18
N GLY A 176 -9.86 -17.13 -2.54
CA GLY A 176 -9.77 -18.43 -1.88
C GLY A 176 -8.31 -18.89 -1.96
N ASP A 177 -7.76 -19.33 -0.84
CA ASP A 177 -6.42 -19.94 -0.80
C ASP A 177 -6.42 -21.21 -1.68
N ASN A 178 -6.10 -21.04 -2.95
CA ASN A 178 -5.55 -22.13 -3.75
C ASN A 178 -4.13 -22.37 -3.21
N GLN A 179 -4.03 -23.23 -2.20
CA GLN A 179 -2.79 -23.52 -1.47
C GLN A 179 -1.63 -23.93 -2.39
N GLU A 180 -1.93 -24.55 -3.52
CA GLU A 180 -0.93 -25.00 -4.49
C GLU A 180 -0.32 -23.83 -5.28
N ASP A 181 -1.11 -22.88 -5.75
CA ASP A 181 -0.61 -21.70 -6.45
C ASP A 181 0.12 -20.74 -5.51
N ALA A 182 -0.36 -20.61 -4.26
CA ALA A 182 0.30 -19.81 -3.24
C ALA A 182 1.66 -20.43 -2.82
N ALA A 183 1.78 -21.76 -2.77
CA ALA A 183 3.04 -22.43 -2.48
C ALA A 183 4.05 -22.26 -3.62
N ALA A 184 3.62 -22.40 -4.87
CA ALA A 184 4.48 -22.19 -6.05
C ALA A 184 4.96 -20.74 -6.18
N LYS A 185 4.10 -19.76 -5.91
CA LYS A 185 4.48 -18.34 -5.86
C LYS A 185 5.43 -18.03 -4.71
N ARG A 186 5.21 -18.62 -3.52
CA ARG A 186 6.11 -18.48 -2.36
C ARG A 186 7.50 -19.05 -2.61
N MET A 187 7.65 -20.03 -3.49
CA MET A 187 8.96 -20.57 -3.89
C MET A 187 9.70 -19.64 -4.88
N ARG A 188 8.98 -18.83 -5.65
CA ARG A 188 9.58 -17.88 -6.60
C ARG A 188 10.04 -16.59 -5.96
N GLU A 189 9.41 -16.16 -4.88
CA GLU A 189 9.72 -14.93 -4.17
C GLU A 189 9.78 -15.12 -2.67
N VAL A 190 10.89 -14.72 -2.09
CA VAL A 190 10.99 -14.56 -0.65
C VAL A 190 10.42 -13.19 -0.29
N ILE A 191 9.10 -13.14 -0.08
CA ILE A 191 8.46 -11.92 0.40
C ILE A 191 8.93 -11.68 1.82
N THR A 192 9.35 -10.47 2.09
CA THR A 192 9.68 -10.05 3.45
C THR A 192 8.41 -10.02 4.27
N GLY A 193 8.21 -11.06 5.02
CA GLY A 193 7.21 -11.08 6.07
C GLY A 193 7.70 -10.36 7.32
N ARG A 194 6.89 -10.40 8.36
CA ARG A 194 7.30 -9.98 9.71
C ARG A 194 8.50 -10.80 10.13
N SER A 195 9.47 -10.15 10.76
CA SER A 195 10.53 -10.86 11.47
C SER A 195 9.87 -11.77 12.51
N VAL A 196 10.12 -13.06 12.42
CA VAL A 196 9.56 -14.06 13.34
C VAL A 196 10.70 -14.63 14.16
N LEU A 197 10.64 -14.41 15.46
CA LEU A 197 11.45 -15.13 16.41
C LEU A 197 10.77 -16.48 16.66
N SER A 198 11.38 -17.55 16.19
CA SER A 198 10.90 -18.91 16.47
C SER A 198 11.62 -19.50 17.67
N MET A 199 10.96 -20.43 18.35
CA MET A 199 11.57 -21.17 19.47
C MET A 199 12.90 -21.78 19.05
N PRO A 200 13.90 -21.74 19.91
CA PRO A 200 15.22 -22.27 19.62
C PRO A 200 15.18 -23.80 19.54
N ASN A 201 16.00 -24.38 18.65
CA ASN A 201 16.22 -25.80 18.59
C ASN A 201 17.10 -26.33 19.74
N LYS A 202 17.80 -25.43 20.45
CA LYS A 202 18.70 -25.72 21.56
C LYS A 202 18.50 -24.71 22.67
N LEU A 203 18.76 -25.09 23.90
CA LEU A 203 18.69 -24.19 25.05
C LEU A 203 19.55 -22.94 24.82
N GLY A 204 18.97 -21.76 24.97
CA GLY A 204 19.68 -20.49 24.83
C GLY A 204 19.82 -19.96 23.39
N GLY A 205 19.34 -20.70 22.38
CA GLY A 205 19.38 -20.23 20.99
C GLY A 205 18.07 -19.56 20.57
N PHE A 206 18.12 -18.77 19.51
CA PHE A 206 16.94 -18.26 18.82
C PHE A 206 17.12 -18.35 17.30
N ARG A 207 16.03 -18.41 16.57
CA ARG A 207 16.03 -18.35 15.11
C ARG A 207 15.28 -17.12 14.67
N LEU A 208 15.99 -16.22 14.02
CA LEU A 208 15.39 -15.08 13.34
C LEU A 208 15.13 -15.47 11.88
N ARG A 209 13.85 -15.37 11.46
CA ARG A 209 13.47 -15.47 10.06
C ARG A 209 13.28 -14.06 9.52
N TYR A 210 13.99 -13.73 8.46
CA TYR A 210 13.79 -12.50 7.70
C TYR A 210 13.79 -12.82 6.20
N GLY A 211 13.05 -12.05 5.45
CA GLY A 211 12.97 -12.21 4.01
C GLY A 211 13.78 -11.17 3.26
N ARG A 212 13.94 -11.36 1.96
CA ARG A 212 14.50 -10.33 1.09
C ARG A 212 13.47 -9.22 0.90
N ALA A 213 13.85 -7.98 1.14
CA ALA A 213 13.12 -6.82 0.66
C ALA A 213 14.08 -5.67 0.47
N CYS A 214 13.85 -4.90 -0.56
CA CYS A 214 14.46 -3.59 -0.68
C CYS A 214 13.91 -2.69 0.43
N ASN A 215 14.76 -1.90 1.05
CA ASN A 215 14.38 -0.89 2.06
C ASN A 215 13.74 -1.44 3.35
N THR A 216 14.18 -2.58 3.85
CA THR A 216 13.70 -3.10 5.14
C THR A 216 14.41 -2.52 6.36
N GLY A 217 15.48 -1.75 6.19
CA GLY A 217 16.37 -1.36 7.26
C GLY A 217 17.26 -2.50 7.79
N PHE A 218 17.02 -3.73 7.36
CA PHE A 218 17.91 -4.87 7.54
C PHE A 218 18.67 -5.05 6.23
N ALA A 219 19.63 -4.17 5.97
CA ALA A 219 20.59 -4.40 4.90
C ALA A 219 21.36 -5.69 5.20
N ALA A 220 21.43 -6.56 4.23
CA ALA A 220 22.30 -7.72 4.27
C ALA A 220 23.76 -7.27 4.20
#